data_d68d6ec8e91c84c84b6009fb8408b68d
#
_entry.id   d68d6ec8e91c84c84b6009fb8408b68d
#
_cell.length_a   1.000
_cell.length_b   1.000
_cell.length_c   1.000
_cell.angle_alpha   90.00
_cell.angle_beta   90.00
_cell.angle_gamma   90.00
#
_symmetry.space_group_name_H-M   'P 1'
#
loop_
_entity.id
_entity.type
_entity.pdbx_description
1 polymer ?
#
loop_
_entity_poly.entity_id
_entity_poly.type
_entity_poly.pdbx_seq_one_letter_code
_entity_poly.pdbx_strand_id
1 'polypeptide(L)'
;LDSNPDGFTPTFRAGIDFGLAQSAPKLAKAMRIIEQVRPVARRLFASVDALVTPTTPVPAFSFDAAMPKTITTFTAFANYAGCPALSVPMGKTEDGLPLGLQVVTPKREEATALRIGSAFENSLKD
;
A
#
# COMPACT_ATOMS: atom_id res chain seq x y z
N LEU A 1 -23.60 -9.28 1.89
CA LEU A 1 -23.04 -10.65 1.83
C LEU A 1 -24.15 -11.70 1.74
N ASP A 2 -25.22 -11.56 2.52
CA ASP A 2 -26.29 -12.57 2.59
C ASP A 2 -27.17 -12.59 1.35
N SER A 3 -27.26 -11.48 0.61
CA SER A 3 -28.04 -11.39 -0.65
C SER A 3 -27.31 -11.98 -1.86
N ASN A 4 -25.98 -12.18 -1.79
CA ASN A 4 -25.18 -12.80 -2.86
C ASN A 4 -23.99 -13.56 -2.26
N PRO A 5 -24.23 -14.73 -1.66
CA PRO A 5 -23.20 -15.50 -0.97
C PRO A 5 -22.10 -16.02 -1.92
N ASP A 6 -22.44 -16.30 -3.18
CA ASP A 6 -21.49 -16.82 -4.17
C ASP A 6 -20.71 -15.74 -4.93
N GLY A 7 -21.05 -14.47 -4.72
CA GLY A 7 -20.38 -13.33 -5.35
C GLY A 7 -19.01 -12.97 -4.75
N PHE A 8 -18.56 -13.68 -3.72
CA PHE A 8 -17.31 -13.39 -3.00
C PHE A 8 -16.45 -14.63 -2.85
N THR A 9 -15.13 -14.46 -3.01
CA THR A 9 -14.20 -15.56 -2.73
C THR A 9 -14.22 -15.95 -1.25
N PRO A 10 -13.93 -17.22 -0.90
CA PRO A 10 -13.86 -17.65 0.50
C PRO A 10 -12.90 -16.80 1.34
N THR A 11 -11.75 -16.43 0.78
CA THR A 11 -10.75 -15.58 1.45
C THR A 11 -11.29 -14.19 1.77
N PHE A 12 -12.00 -13.56 0.82
CA PHE A 12 -12.62 -12.25 1.05
C PHE A 12 -13.69 -12.31 2.13
N ARG A 13 -14.54 -13.34 2.10
CA ARG A 13 -15.58 -13.57 3.12
C ARG A 13 -14.96 -13.76 4.51
N ALA A 14 -13.93 -14.59 4.64
CA ALA A 14 -13.22 -14.78 5.91
C ALA A 14 -12.64 -13.47 6.47
N GLY A 15 -12.15 -12.58 5.60
CA GLY A 15 -11.69 -11.24 6.00
C GLY A 15 -12.80 -10.37 6.61
N ILE A 16 -14.00 -10.39 6.02
CA ILE A 16 -15.16 -9.66 6.54
C ILE A 16 -15.62 -10.26 7.87
N ASP A 17 -15.76 -11.57 7.95
CA ASP A 17 -16.16 -12.29 9.17
C ASP A 17 -15.18 -12.02 10.32
N PHE A 18 -13.87 -12.00 10.01
CA PHE A 18 -12.85 -11.57 10.97
C PHE A 18 -13.07 -10.14 11.46
N GLY A 19 -13.41 -9.22 10.56
CA GLY A 19 -13.71 -7.82 10.92
C GLY A 19 -14.94 -7.71 11.83
N LEU A 20 -16.02 -8.37 11.48
CA LEU A 20 -17.27 -8.39 12.23
C LEU A 20 -17.13 -9.00 13.62
N ALA A 21 -16.24 -9.97 13.79
CA ALA A 21 -15.95 -10.62 15.07
C ALA A 21 -15.12 -9.75 16.04
N GLN A 22 -14.63 -8.57 15.60
CA GLN A 22 -13.82 -7.73 16.48
C GLN A 22 -14.68 -6.96 17.48
N SER A 23 -14.20 -6.85 18.74
CA SER A 23 -14.88 -6.05 19.75
C SER A 23 -14.73 -4.54 19.50
N ALA A 24 -15.71 -3.75 19.92
CA ALA A 24 -15.66 -2.29 19.81
C ALA A 24 -14.40 -1.66 20.47
N PRO A 25 -13.93 -2.09 21.66
CA PRO A 25 -12.68 -1.60 22.24
C PRO A 25 -11.45 -1.88 21.37
N LYS A 26 -11.40 -3.05 20.71
CA LYS A 26 -10.29 -3.41 19.82
C LYS A 26 -10.30 -2.56 18.55
N LEU A 27 -11.47 -2.32 17.98
CA LEU A 27 -11.65 -1.40 16.86
C LEU A 27 -11.22 0.02 17.23
N ALA A 28 -11.68 0.54 18.37
CA ALA A 28 -11.33 1.89 18.83
C ALA A 28 -9.81 2.06 19.07
N LYS A 29 -9.13 1.00 19.54
CA LYS A 29 -7.66 0.99 19.68
C LYS A 29 -6.98 1.04 18.30
N ALA A 30 -7.44 0.26 17.34
CA ALA A 30 -6.90 0.24 15.99
C ALA A 30 -7.08 1.60 15.29
N MET A 31 -8.26 2.21 15.40
CA MET A 31 -8.54 3.55 14.84
C MET A 31 -7.61 4.62 15.42
N ARG A 32 -7.35 4.60 16.73
CA ARG A 32 -6.38 5.54 17.34
C ARG A 32 -4.96 5.36 16.81
N ILE A 33 -4.53 4.13 16.55
CA ILE A 33 -3.21 3.88 15.94
C ILE A 33 -3.16 4.47 14.53
N ILE A 34 -4.20 4.25 13.72
CA ILE A 34 -4.30 4.80 12.36
C ILE A 34 -4.26 6.34 12.40
N GLU A 35 -4.99 6.96 13.32
CA GLU A 35 -5.00 8.43 13.48
C GLU A 35 -3.61 9.01 13.80
N GLN A 36 -2.76 8.26 14.50
CA GLN A 36 -1.39 8.70 14.80
C GLN A 36 -0.47 8.73 13.57
N VAL A 37 -0.80 8.01 12.49
CA VAL A 37 0.01 8.01 11.26
C VAL A 37 0.00 9.38 10.57
N ARG A 38 -1.12 10.09 10.58
CA ARG A 38 -1.26 11.40 9.91
C ARG A 38 -0.29 12.47 10.44
N PRO A 39 -0.15 12.67 11.77
CA PRO A 39 0.86 13.59 12.30
C PRO A 39 2.30 13.16 11.96
N VAL A 40 2.58 11.84 11.95
CA VAL A 40 3.89 11.31 11.55
C VAL A 40 4.18 11.65 10.10
N ALA A 41 3.23 11.41 9.19
CA ALA A 41 3.36 11.76 7.78
C ALA A 41 3.62 13.26 7.58
N ARG A 42 2.88 14.13 8.28
CA ARG A 42 3.11 15.60 8.21
C ARG A 42 4.51 16.00 8.65
N ARG A 43 5.04 15.38 9.71
CA ARG A 43 6.43 15.67 10.15
C ARG A 43 7.46 15.17 9.15
N LEU A 44 7.26 13.97 8.60
CA LEU A 44 8.12 13.40 7.56
C LEU A 44 8.20 14.34 6.34
N PHE A 45 7.05 14.72 5.80
CA PHE A 45 6.95 15.58 4.62
C PHE A 45 7.26 17.07 4.88
N ALA A 46 7.59 17.46 6.11
CA ALA A 46 8.18 18.78 6.37
C ALA A 46 9.67 18.86 5.96
N SER A 47 10.33 17.73 5.74
CA SER A 47 11.76 17.65 5.40
C SER A 47 12.06 16.95 4.07
N VAL A 48 11.06 16.33 3.45
CA VAL A 48 11.20 15.64 2.15
C VAL A 48 9.96 15.86 1.29
N ASP A 49 10.13 15.90 -0.03
CA ASP A 49 9.04 16.09 -0.98
C ASP A 49 8.31 14.78 -1.30
N ALA A 50 8.99 13.66 -1.15
CA ALA A 50 8.44 12.34 -1.39
C ALA A 50 9.13 11.27 -0.54
N LEU A 51 8.40 10.19 -0.27
CA LEU A 51 8.93 8.94 0.26
C LEU A 51 8.94 7.91 -0.88
N VAL A 52 10.08 7.26 -1.09
CA VAL A 52 10.24 6.24 -2.12
C VAL A 52 10.56 4.90 -1.46
N THR A 53 9.83 3.86 -1.85
CA THR A 53 9.99 2.49 -1.34
C THR A 53 9.72 1.48 -2.45
N PRO A 54 10.10 0.20 -2.32
CA PRO A 54 9.43 -0.84 -3.11
C PRO A 54 7.92 -0.79 -2.87
N THR A 55 7.12 -1.09 -3.89
CA THR A 55 5.64 -1.13 -3.73
C THR A 55 5.23 -2.25 -2.76
N THR A 56 5.89 -3.40 -2.89
CA THR A 56 5.69 -4.57 -2.02
C THR A 56 7.03 -5.09 -1.51
N PRO A 57 7.10 -5.69 -0.32
CA PRO A 57 8.35 -6.20 0.26
C PRO A 57 8.85 -7.49 -0.41
N VAL A 58 8.03 -8.10 -1.25
CA VAL A 58 8.34 -9.33 -1.98
C VAL A 58 7.86 -9.21 -3.43
N PRO A 59 8.51 -9.88 -4.40
CA PRO A 59 8.01 -9.98 -5.76
C PRO A 59 6.71 -10.80 -5.83
N ALA A 60 6.16 -10.97 -7.03
CA ALA A 60 5.03 -11.86 -7.26
C ALA A 60 5.35 -13.28 -6.76
N PHE A 61 4.35 -13.96 -6.23
CA PHE A 61 4.45 -15.32 -5.69
C PHE A 61 3.34 -16.20 -6.31
N SER A 62 3.50 -17.53 -6.23
CA SER A 62 2.52 -18.48 -6.76
C SER A 62 1.14 -18.28 -6.12
N PHE A 63 0.07 -18.47 -6.91
CA PHE A 63 -1.30 -18.48 -6.41
C PHE A 63 -1.57 -19.59 -5.37
N ASP A 64 -0.79 -20.67 -5.40
CA ASP A 64 -0.88 -21.78 -4.44
C ASP A 64 -0.11 -21.49 -3.15
N ALA A 65 0.71 -20.44 -3.12
CA ALA A 65 1.46 -20.05 -1.93
C ALA A 65 0.58 -19.25 -0.96
N ALA A 66 0.85 -19.37 0.33
CA ALA A 66 0.21 -18.50 1.31
C ALA A 66 0.63 -17.05 1.09
N MET A 67 -0.36 -16.14 1.09
CA MET A 67 -0.11 -14.71 0.94
C MET A 67 0.83 -14.21 2.06
N PRO A 68 1.96 -13.55 1.73
CA PRO A 68 2.87 -13.01 2.72
C PRO A 68 2.16 -12.00 3.64
N LYS A 69 2.29 -12.17 4.96
CA LYS A 69 1.66 -11.28 5.95
C LYS A 69 2.14 -9.82 5.85
N THR A 70 3.29 -9.61 5.23
CA THR A 70 3.93 -8.30 5.05
C THR A 70 3.55 -7.61 3.76
N ILE A 71 2.70 -8.21 2.90
CA ILE A 71 2.43 -7.73 1.53
C ILE A 71 2.00 -6.26 1.47
N THR A 72 1.30 -5.76 2.48
CA THR A 72 0.80 -4.39 2.55
C THR A 72 1.70 -3.43 3.35
N THR A 73 2.89 -3.85 3.78
CA THR A 73 3.74 -3.08 4.69
C THR A 73 4.01 -1.67 4.19
N PHE A 74 4.36 -1.52 2.92
CA PHE A 74 4.68 -0.20 2.35
C PHE A 74 3.43 0.57 1.90
N THR A 75 2.44 -0.13 1.33
CA THR A 75 1.22 0.53 0.83
C THR A 75 0.28 1.00 1.94
N ALA A 76 0.30 0.35 3.11
CA ALA A 76 -0.54 0.72 4.24
C ALA A 76 -0.29 2.15 4.75
N PHE A 77 0.96 2.63 4.70
CA PHE A 77 1.31 3.98 5.14
C PHE A 77 0.52 5.05 4.38
N ALA A 78 0.53 5.00 3.04
CA ALA A 78 -0.18 5.97 2.21
C ALA A 78 -1.69 5.99 2.51
N ASN A 79 -2.31 4.81 2.65
CA ASN A 79 -3.72 4.67 3.00
C ASN A 79 -4.05 5.30 4.36
N TYR A 80 -3.27 5.01 5.40
CA TYR A 80 -3.52 5.52 6.76
C TYR A 80 -3.21 7.02 6.87
N ALA A 81 -2.19 7.50 6.19
CA ALA A 81 -1.83 8.91 6.14
C ALA A 81 -2.83 9.74 5.30
N GLY A 82 -3.53 9.12 4.35
CA GLY A 82 -4.37 9.78 3.35
C GLY A 82 -3.50 10.57 2.35
N CYS A 83 -2.38 9.97 1.95
CA CYS A 83 -1.41 10.53 1.02
C CYS A 83 -1.56 9.91 -0.38
N PRO A 84 -1.31 10.66 -1.45
CA PRO A 84 -1.17 10.11 -2.79
C PRO A 84 -0.03 9.10 -2.85
N ALA A 85 -0.23 8.01 -3.57
CA ALA A 85 0.79 7.02 -3.84
C ALA A 85 0.70 6.55 -5.29
N LEU A 86 1.85 6.43 -5.94
CA LEU A 86 2.01 5.96 -7.32
C LEU A 86 2.97 4.78 -7.30
N SER A 87 2.69 3.73 -8.06
CA SER A 87 3.65 2.66 -8.32
C SER A 87 4.07 2.70 -9.79
N VAL A 88 5.38 2.68 -10.03
CA VAL A 88 5.97 2.65 -11.36
C VAL A 88 6.93 1.45 -11.48
N PRO A 89 7.15 0.90 -12.69
CA PRO A 89 8.12 -0.15 -12.89
C PRO A 89 9.52 0.28 -12.43
N MET A 90 10.25 -0.61 -11.71
CA MET A 90 11.64 -0.34 -11.30
C MET A 90 12.64 -1.43 -11.73
N GLY A 91 12.22 -2.31 -12.63
CA GLY A 91 13.03 -3.42 -13.11
C GLY A 91 12.39 -4.77 -12.82
N LYS A 92 13.23 -5.79 -12.78
CA LYS A 92 12.81 -7.19 -12.60
C LYS A 92 13.75 -7.91 -11.64
N THR A 93 13.26 -8.99 -11.03
CA THR A 93 14.11 -9.95 -10.32
C THR A 93 15.01 -10.72 -11.30
N GLU A 94 15.97 -11.49 -10.79
CA GLU A 94 16.79 -12.41 -11.61
C GLU A 94 15.94 -13.41 -12.38
N ASP A 95 14.82 -13.85 -11.80
CA ASP A 95 13.82 -14.74 -12.44
C ASP A 95 12.86 -14.01 -13.41
N GLY A 96 13.06 -12.71 -13.65
CA GLY A 96 12.28 -11.92 -14.61
C GLY A 96 10.95 -11.38 -14.07
N LEU A 97 10.62 -11.54 -12.80
CA LEU A 97 9.39 -11.02 -12.19
C LEU A 97 9.45 -9.49 -12.04
N PRO A 98 8.40 -8.75 -12.42
CA PRO A 98 8.40 -7.30 -12.35
C PRO A 98 8.43 -6.80 -10.90
N LEU A 99 9.15 -5.71 -10.70
CA LEU A 99 9.24 -4.98 -9.43
C LEU A 99 8.65 -3.57 -9.59
N GLY A 100 8.01 -3.08 -8.54
CA GLY A 100 7.41 -1.75 -8.50
C GLY A 100 8.08 -0.84 -7.48
N LEU A 101 8.38 0.39 -7.90
CA LEU A 101 8.77 1.50 -7.04
C LEU A 101 7.52 2.27 -6.63
N GLN A 102 7.30 2.45 -5.34
CA GLN A 102 6.24 3.30 -4.82
C GLN A 102 6.78 4.69 -4.52
N VAL A 103 6.08 5.71 -5.00
CA VAL A 103 6.31 7.11 -4.67
C VAL A 103 5.11 7.60 -3.87
N VAL A 104 5.34 8.04 -2.64
CA VAL A 104 4.32 8.64 -1.77
C VAL A 104 4.64 10.10 -1.57
N THR A 105 3.67 10.98 -1.78
CA THR A 105 3.84 12.44 -1.64
C THR A 105 2.90 13.01 -0.57
N PRO A 106 3.12 14.25 -0.12
CA PRO A 106 2.19 14.93 0.78
C PRO A 106 0.76 14.93 0.24
N LYS A 107 -0.20 15.05 1.13
CA LYS A 107 -1.62 15.12 0.76
C LYS A 107 -1.87 16.24 -0.25
N ARG A 108 -2.58 15.92 -1.35
CA ARG A 108 -2.92 16.80 -2.50
C ARG A 108 -1.72 17.14 -3.41
N GLU A 109 -0.65 16.36 -3.31
CA GLU A 109 0.54 16.51 -4.18
C GLU A 109 0.62 15.37 -5.22
N GLU A 110 -0.53 15.01 -5.82
CA GLU A 110 -0.63 14.00 -6.88
C GLU A 110 0.24 14.35 -8.09
N ALA A 111 0.29 15.63 -8.45
CA ALA A 111 1.11 16.13 -9.56
C ALA A 111 2.61 15.90 -9.30
N THR A 112 3.06 16.06 -8.06
CA THR A 112 4.44 15.78 -7.65
C THR A 112 4.75 14.28 -7.75
N ALA A 113 3.83 13.41 -7.30
CA ALA A 113 3.98 11.96 -7.44
C ALA A 113 4.13 11.55 -8.91
N LEU A 114 3.28 12.08 -9.80
CA LEU A 114 3.31 11.82 -11.24
C LEU A 114 4.60 12.30 -11.90
N ARG A 115 5.08 13.50 -11.54
CA ARG A 115 6.36 14.03 -12.08
C ARG A 115 7.55 13.16 -11.68
N ILE A 116 7.62 12.73 -10.41
CA ILE A 116 8.70 11.88 -9.92
C ILE A 116 8.62 10.51 -10.62
N GLY A 117 7.44 9.89 -10.68
CA GLY A 117 7.25 8.61 -11.36
C GLY A 117 7.64 8.66 -12.84
N SER A 118 7.19 9.69 -13.57
CA SER A 118 7.55 9.88 -14.98
C SER A 118 9.05 10.11 -15.19
N ALA A 119 9.69 10.91 -14.33
CA ALA A 119 11.13 11.12 -14.39
C ALA A 119 11.90 9.82 -14.16
N PHE A 120 11.47 9.01 -13.19
CA PHE A 120 12.07 7.71 -12.91
C PHE A 120 11.90 6.74 -14.08
N GLU A 121 10.68 6.58 -14.62
CA GLU A 121 10.45 5.71 -15.78
C GLU A 121 11.28 6.11 -17.01
N ASN A 122 11.48 7.39 -17.23
CA ASN A 122 12.31 7.88 -18.34
C ASN A 122 13.79 7.56 -18.12
N SER A 123 14.29 7.62 -16.89
CA SER A 123 15.68 7.26 -16.57
C SER A 123 16.01 5.77 -16.76
N LEU A 124 15.00 4.91 -16.87
CA LEU A 124 15.19 3.48 -17.14
C LEU A 124 15.24 3.13 -18.65
N LYS A 125 15.01 4.11 -19.52
CA LYS A 125 15.00 3.92 -20.98
C LYS A 125 16.35 4.26 -21.63
N ASP A 126 17.22 4.93 -20.88
CA ASP A 126 18.58 5.29 -21.26
C ASP A 126 19.57 4.18 -20.84
#